data_8ed7fdee7c23656f6ccd18d475192900
#
_entry.id   8ed7fdee7c23656f6ccd18d475192900
#
_cell.length_a   1.000
_cell.length_b   1.000
_cell.length_c   1.000
_cell.angle_alpha   90.00
_cell.angle_beta   90.00
_cell.angle_gamma   90.00
#
_symmetry.space_group_name_H-M   'P 1'
#
loop_
_entity.id
_entity.type
_entity.pdbx_description
1 polymer ?
#
loop_
_entity_poly.entity_id
_entity_poly.type
_entity_poly.pdbx_seq_one_letter_code
_entity_poly.pdbx_strand_id
1 'polypeptide(L)'
;MTMTDDELLARQDALKAEAAAVLDDLDLIARISGVGRPIRTGSAALGLMVARDIDVTSLCPDLAVAAIWEAVAPLALNPHIPRLAFRNDTGRWNTDPRYPNSLY
;
A
#
# COMPACT_ATOMS: atom_id res chain seq x y z
N MET A 1 -4.94 -7.64 -29.72
CA MET A 1 -4.08 -6.56 -30.19
C MET A 1 -2.82 -6.53 -29.35
N THR A 2 -1.67 -6.59 -29.96
CA THR A 2 -0.39 -6.60 -29.24
C THR A 2 0.14 -5.17 -29.12
N MET A 3 0.51 -4.75 -27.93
CA MET A 3 1.11 -3.44 -27.68
C MET A 3 2.58 -3.45 -28.14
N THR A 4 3.02 -2.32 -28.72
CA THR A 4 4.43 -2.10 -29.01
C THR A 4 5.22 -1.84 -27.73
N ASP A 5 6.56 -1.92 -27.78
CA ASP A 5 7.41 -1.62 -26.63
C ASP A 5 7.23 -0.16 -26.17
N ASP A 6 7.11 0.78 -27.10
CA ASP A 6 6.87 2.20 -26.76
C ASP A 6 5.51 2.41 -26.08
N GLU A 7 4.47 1.70 -26.52
CA GLU A 7 3.14 1.75 -25.90
C GLU A 7 3.17 1.16 -24.49
N LEU A 8 3.89 0.06 -24.27
CA LEU A 8 4.05 -0.55 -22.96
C LEU A 8 4.80 0.38 -21.99
N LEU A 9 5.87 1.02 -22.45
CA LEU A 9 6.64 1.98 -21.65
C LEU A 9 5.80 3.22 -21.29
N ALA A 10 5.03 3.73 -22.24
CA ALA A 10 4.13 4.87 -22.00
C ALA A 10 3.05 4.51 -20.97
N ARG A 11 2.48 3.31 -21.06
CA ARG A 11 1.51 2.81 -20.08
C ARG A 11 2.13 2.67 -18.70
N GLN A 12 3.34 2.15 -18.61
CA GLN A 12 4.09 2.01 -17.35
C GLN A 12 4.33 3.38 -16.70
N ASP A 13 4.77 4.37 -17.48
CA ASP A 13 5.01 5.72 -16.98
C ASP A 13 3.72 6.39 -16.50
N ALA A 14 2.63 6.21 -17.23
CA ALA A 14 1.31 6.72 -16.84
C ALA A 14 0.83 6.08 -15.52
N LEU A 15 1.00 4.77 -15.34
CA LEU A 15 0.61 4.07 -14.11
C LEU A 15 1.47 4.50 -12.91
N LYS A 16 2.77 4.73 -13.11
CA LYS A 16 3.65 5.26 -12.06
C LYS A 16 3.22 6.66 -11.61
N ALA A 17 2.91 7.53 -12.54
CA ALA A 17 2.45 8.89 -12.26
C ALA A 17 1.11 8.86 -11.51
N GLU A 18 0.19 8.00 -11.95
CA GLU A 18 -1.10 7.78 -11.27
C GLU A 18 -0.92 7.26 -9.85
N ALA A 19 -0.01 6.30 -9.64
CA ALA A 19 0.30 5.77 -8.30
C ALA A 19 0.85 6.85 -7.37
N ALA A 20 1.77 7.68 -7.85
CA ALA A 20 2.32 8.78 -7.07
C ALA A 20 1.24 9.80 -6.69
N ALA A 21 0.35 10.14 -7.62
CA ALA A 21 -0.75 11.05 -7.37
C ALA A 21 -1.74 10.49 -6.33
N VAL A 22 -2.04 9.20 -6.38
CA VAL A 22 -2.90 8.53 -5.39
C VAL A 22 -2.27 8.54 -4.00
N LEU A 23 -0.98 8.21 -3.90
CA LEU A 23 -0.27 8.22 -2.61
C LEU A 23 -0.26 9.63 -1.99
N ASP A 24 -0.10 10.67 -2.80
CA ASP A 24 -0.16 12.06 -2.35
C ASP A 24 -1.58 12.43 -1.89
N ASP A 25 -2.60 12.09 -2.66
CA ASP A 25 -4.00 12.37 -2.34
C ASP A 25 -4.42 11.72 -1.01
N LEU A 26 -3.98 10.49 -0.78
CA LEU A 26 -4.28 9.75 0.45
C LEU A 26 -3.40 10.18 1.64
N ASP A 27 -2.31 10.90 1.39
CA ASP A 27 -1.29 11.21 2.40
C ASP A 27 -0.79 9.95 3.12
N LEU A 28 -0.73 8.84 2.38
CA LEU A 28 -0.56 7.51 2.95
C LEU A 28 0.81 7.33 3.60
N ILE A 29 1.87 7.79 2.94
CA ILE A 29 3.23 7.65 3.46
C ILE A 29 3.39 8.43 4.76
N ALA A 30 2.87 9.65 4.83
CA ALA A 30 2.92 10.46 6.05
C ALA A 30 2.12 9.83 7.20
N ARG A 31 0.94 9.28 6.91
CA ARG A 31 0.10 8.59 7.91
C ARG A 31 0.81 7.37 8.50
N ILE A 32 1.41 6.54 7.64
CA ILE A 32 2.10 5.33 8.06
C ILE A 32 3.44 5.66 8.74
N SER A 33 4.11 6.75 8.37
CA SER A 33 5.38 7.18 8.96
C SER A 33 5.27 7.46 10.47
N GLY A 34 4.08 7.82 10.96
CA GLY A 34 3.83 8.02 12.38
C GLY A 34 3.82 6.74 13.21
N VAL A 35 3.66 5.57 12.59
CA VAL A 35 3.55 4.27 13.27
C VAL A 35 4.62 3.27 12.86
N GLY A 36 5.38 3.53 11.80
CA GLY A 36 6.44 2.66 11.33
C GLY A 36 7.20 3.29 10.17
N ARG A 37 8.12 2.52 9.58
CA ARG A 37 8.89 2.94 8.41
C ARG A 37 8.23 2.40 7.15
N PRO A 38 7.59 3.23 6.32
CA PRO A 38 6.95 2.78 5.10
C PRO A 38 7.99 2.46 4.02
N ILE A 39 7.75 1.36 3.30
CA ILE A 39 8.54 0.93 2.15
C ILE A 39 7.56 0.58 1.05
N ARG A 40 7.71 1.19 -0.12
CA ARG A 40 6.93 0.77 -1.30
C ARG A 40 7.41 -0.58 -1.77
N THR A 41 6.48 -1.48 -2.01
CA THR A 41 6.73 -2.84 -2.47
C THR A 41 5.96 -3.14 -3.76
N GLY A 42 6.10 -4.36 -4.27
CA GLY A 42 5.41 -4.77 -5.49
C GLY A 42 5.97 -4.12 -6.75
N SER A 43 5.19 -4.14 -7.81
CA SER A 43 5.60 -3.65 -9.13
C SER A 43 5.92 -2.15 -9.14
N ALA A 44 5.22 -1.34 -8.33
CA ALA A 44 5.47 0.08 -8.22
C ALA A 44 6.87 0.39 -7.69
N ALA A 45 7.34 -0.35 -6.68
CA ALA A 45 8.68 -0.20 -6.11
C ALA A 45 9.78 -0.57 -7.09
N LEU A 46 9.52 -1.56 -7.96
CA LEU A 46 10.44 -2.00 -9.00
C LEU A 46 10.38 -1.13 -10.26
N GLY A 47 9.42 -0.21 -10.33
CA GLY A 47 9.19 0.60 -11.53
C GLY A 47 8.60 -0.18 -12.70
N LEU A 48 7.96 -1.32 -12.45
CA LEU A 48 7.44 -2.24 -13.47
C LEU A 48 5.91 -2.34 -13.40
N MET A 49 5.24 -1.20 -13.35
CA MET A 49 3.77 -1.17 -13.26
C MET A 49 3.12 -1.45 -14.61
N VAL A 50 2.31 -2.50 -14.67
CA VAL A 50 1.47 -2.86 -15.81
C VAL A 50 -0.03 -2.89 -15.44
N ALA A 51 -0.35 -2.74 -14.17
CA ALA A 51 -1.70 -2.69 -13.63
C ALA A 51 -1.81 -1.61 -12.54
N ARG A 52 -3.03 -1.19 -12.22
CA ARG A 52 -3.32 -0.19 -11.17
C ARG A 52 -3.28 -0.82 -9.80
N ASP A 53 -2.10 -1.14 -9.33
CA ASP A 53 -1.89 -1.77 -8.04
C ASP A 53 -0.73 -1.08 -7.31
N ILE A 54 -0.95 -0.73 -6.05
CA ILE A 54 0.04 -0.05 -5.21
C ILE A 54 0.18 -0.82 -3.92
N ASP A 55 1.38 -1.31 -3.65
CA ASP A 55 1.72 -1.99 -2.42
C ASP A 55 2.66 -1.12 -1.58
N VAL A 56 2.34 -0.96 -0.32
CA VAL A 56 3.19 -0.28 0.66
C VAL A 56 3.33 -1.18 1.88
N THR A 57 4.55 -1.43 2.28
CA THR A 57 4.84 -2.16 3.50
C THR A 57 5.45 -1.21 4.52
N SER A 58 4.97 -1.24 5.76
CA SER A 58 5.54 -0.47 6.86
C SER A 58 6.21 -1.40 7.85
N LEU A 59 7.46 -1.10 8.18
CA LEU A 59 8.19 -1.82 9.23
C LEU A 59 7.92 -1.14 10.57
N CYS A 60 7.26 -1.86 11.46
CA CYS A 60 6.87 -1.36 12.78
C CYS A 60 7.63 -2.16 13.84
N PRO A 61 8.59 -1.55 14.55
CA PRO A 61 9.31 -2.22 15.65
C PRO A 61 8.37 -2.72 16.74
N ASP A 62 7.37 -1.91 17.07
CA ASP A 62 6.33 -2.23 18.05
C ASP A 62 4.97 -2.15 17.35
N LEU A 63 4.50 -3.29 16.82
CA LEU A 63 3.24 -3.34 16.09
C LEU A 63 2.06 -3.18 17.06
N ALA A 64 1.43 -2.02 17.02
CA ALA A 64 0.23 -1.70 17.79
C ALA A 64 -0.98 -1.57 16.84
N VAL A 65 -1.91 -2.51 16.93
CA VAL A 65 -3.09 -2.57 16.05
C VAL A 65 -3.90 -1.27 16.13
N ALA A 66 -4.13 -0.74 17.33
CA ALA A 66 -4.89 0.49 17.52
C ALA A 66 -4.23 1.69 16.84
N ALA A 67 -2.91 1.83 16.95
CA ALA A 67 -2.17 2.95 16.34
C ALA A 67 -2.23 2.89 14.81
N ILE A 68 -2.11 1.69 14.24
CA ILE A 68 -2.23 1.48 12.79
C ILE A 68 -3.64 1.82 12.33
N TRP A 69 -4.66 1.34 13.04
CA TRP A 69 -6.05 1.64 12.72
C TRP A 69 -6.34 3.13 12.74
N GLU A 70 -5.89 3.84 13.77
CA GLU A 70 -6.05 5.29 13.86
C GLU A 70 -5.38 6.03 12.70
N ALA A 71 -4.23 5.53 12.23
CA ALA A 71 -3.51 6.12 11.10
C ALA A 71 -4.25 5.94 9.77
N VAL A 72 -4.92 4.82 9.55
CA VAL A 72 -5.54 4.47 8.26
C VAL A 72 -7.06 4.68 8.22
N ALA A 73 -7.75 4.66 9.35
CA ALA A 73 -9.20 4.80 9.40
C ALA A 73 -9.74 6.06 8.67
N PRO A 74 -9.07 7.23 8.73
CA PRO A 74 -9.52 8.41 8.00
C PRO A 74 -9.57 8.22 6.48
N LEU A 75 -8.87 7.24 5.92
CA LEU A 75 -8.95 6.93 4.49
C LEU A 75 -10.36 6.51 4.06
N ALA A 76 -11.15 5.95 4.98
CA ALA A 76 -12.52 5.57 4.70
C ALA A 76 -13.43 6.78 4.37
N LEU A 77 -13.02 7.98 4.75
CA LEU A 77 -13.73 9.23 4.47
C LEU A 77 -13.34 9.86 3.14
N ASN A 78 -12.31 9.33 2.48
CA ASN A 78 -11.87 9.86 1.19
C ASN A 78 -12.91 9.49 0.11
N PRO A 79 -13.44 10.48 -0.65
CA PRO A 79 -14.48 10.23 -1.65
C PRO A 79 -14.03 9.35 -2.82
N HIS A 80 -12.72 9.16 -3.00
CA HIS A 80 -12.15 8.32 -4.05
C HIS A 80 -11.95 6.86 -3.61
N ILE A 81 -12.24 6.54 -2.35
CA ILE A 81 -12.10 5.18 -1.82
C ILE A 81 -13.49 4.58 -1.59
N PRO A 82 -13.96 3.70 -2.48
CA PRO A 82 -15.27 3.07 -2.33
C PRO A 82 -15.27 1.92 -1.33
N ARG A 83 -14.09 1.39 -1.01
CA ARG A 83 -13.96 0.23 -0.12
C ARG A 83 -12.63 0.26 0.61
N LEU A 84 -12.68 0.01 1.91
CA LEU A 84 -11.51 -0.22 2.77
C LEU A 84 -11.69 -1.57 3.46
N ALA A 85 -10.66 -2.40 3.42
CA ALA A 85 -10.65 -3.68 4.12
C ALA A 85 -9.43 -3.73 5.06
N PHE A 86 -9.64 -4.29 6.24
CA PHE A 86 -8.61 -4.42 7.26
C PHE A 86 -8.54 -5.87 7.73
N ARG A 87 -7.34 -6.46 7.73
CA ARG A 87 -7.12 -7.82 8.21
C ARG A 87 -6.04 -7.83 9.29
N ASN A 88 -6.35 -8.48 10.39
CA ASN A 88 -5.45 -8.62 11.53
C ASN A 88 -4.88 -10.05 11.56
N ASP A 89 -3.58 -10.18 11.31
CA ASP A 89 -2.84 -11.42 11.42
C ASP A 89 -1.80 -11.32 12.57
N THR A 90 -2.28 -10.94 13.76
CA THR A 90 -1.45 -10.83 14.96
C THR A 90 -1.94 -11.76 16.06
N GLY A 91 -1.04 -12.15 16.98
CA GLY A 91 -1.37 -12.98 18.13
C GLY A 91 -2.07 -14.28 17.73
N ARG A 92 -3.26 -14.52 18.27
CA ARG A 92 -4.06 -15.73 17.98
C ARG A 92 -4.49 -15.85 16.51
N TRP A 93 -4.51 -14.75 15.79
CA TRP A 93 -4.88 -14.70 14.38
C TRP A 93 -3.71 -15.02 13.45
N ASN A 94 -2.48 -14.97 13.97
CA ASN A 94 -1.28 -15.40 13.24
C ASN A 94 -1.04 -16.89 13.50
N THR A 95 -1.59 -17.72 12.63
CA THR A 95 -1.59 -19.17 12.79
C THR A 95 -0.35 -19.87 12.25
N ASP A 96 0.50 -19.14 11.54
CA ASP A 96 1.74 -19.69 10.96
C ASP A 96 2.97 -19.01 11.57
N PRO A 97 3.77 -19.73 12.40
CA PRO A 97 4.91 -19.14 13.08
C PRO A 97 6.06 -18.72 12.15
N ARG A 98 6.01 -19.10 10.86
CA ARG A 98 7.00 -18.68 9.87
C ARG A 98 6.81 -17.23 9.43
N TYR A 99 5.65 -16.65 9.69
CA TYR A 99 5.33 -15.27 9.32
C TYR A 99 5.29 -14.36 10.55
N PRO A 100 5.78 -13.13 10.43
CA PRO A 100 5.67 -12.15 11.52
C PRO A 100 4.22 -11.72 11.73
N ASN A 101 3.93 -11.13 12.88
CA ASN A 101 2.66 -10.44 13.08
C ASN A 101 2.50 -9.33 12.05
N SER A 102 1.34 -9.24 11.43
CA SER A 102 1.08 -8.28 10.35
C SER A 102 -0.38 -7.83 10.30
N LEU A 103 -0.58 -6.67 9.70
CA LEU A 103 -1.88 -6.08 9.41
C LEU A 103 -1.95 -5.74 7.93
N TYR A 104 -3.11 -5.96 7.32
CA TYR A 104 -3.31 -5.70 5.89
C TYR A 104 -4.52 -4.80 5.67
#